data_b3c950e2a15ebcc59a9a09fb9e3df1d2
#
_entry.id   b3c950e2a15ebcc59a9a09fb9e3df1d2
#
_cell.length_a   1.000
_cell.length_b   1.000
_cell.length_c   1.000
_cell.angle_alpha   90.00
_cell.angle_beta   90.00
_cell.angle_gamma   90.00
#
_symmetry.space_group_name_H-M   'P 1'
#
loop_
_entity.id
_entity.type
_entity.pdbx_description
1 polymer ?
#
loop_
_entity_poly.entity_id
_entity_poly.type
_entity_poly.pdbx_seq_one_letter_code
_entity_poly.pdbx_strand_id
1 'polypeptide(L)'
;IEGNDIRCISADNILRLETCHGTPGTRPRIMNNFFSSNGTAGSNAFMINNCKRYDVFNNNISLLSTSPSTALYFHTDSSLHLANNIIVNNGAGQILYGINQTAFVSDYNNYYGTGSFGIWNNASVADLDSWKMATTQDTNSMDVNPQYMSETDLHVSNILLNGVGQSLAAVTIDVDGDVRAPMPDIGADEFDPSIANDAGVFMY
;
A
#
# COMPACT_ATOMS: atom_id res chain seq x y z
N ILE A 1 9.46 4.51 -9.44
CA ILE A 1 9.11 3.08 -9.57
C ILE A 1 7.63 3.03 -9.88
N GLU A 2 7.27 2.49 -11.03
CA GLU A 2 5.89 2.48 -11.53
C GLU A 2 5.62 1.26 -12.39
N GLY A 3 4.39 0.70 -12.29
CA GLY A 3 3.89 -0.34 -13.18
C GLY A 3 4.65 -1.66 -13.08
N ASN A 4 5.02 -2.09 -11.88
CA ASN A 4 5.76 -3.33 -11.70
C ASN A 4 4.96 -4.35 -10.89
N ASP A 5 5.08 -5.62 -11.28
CA ASP A 5 4.70 -6.77 -10.45
C ASP A 5 5.98 -7.38 -9.87
N ILE A 6 6.21 -7.17 -8.58
CA ILE A 6 7.41 -7.60 -7.87
C ILE A 6 7.03 -8.64 -6.81
N ARG A 7 7.53 -9.86 -6.97
CA ARG A 7 7.26 -11.00 -6.11
C ARG A 7 8.53 -11.47 -5.41
N CYS A 8 8.43 -11.68 -4.11
CA CYS A 8 9.55 -12.10 -3.28
C CYS A 8 9.21 -13.38 -2.50
N ILE A 9 10.00 -14.44 -2.70
CA ILE A 9 9.73 -15.75 -2.10
C ILE A 9 10.58 -16.02 -0.84
N SER A 10 11.63 -15.26 -0.60
CA SER A 10 12.54 -15.53 0.53
C SER A 10 13.39 -14.34 0.97
N ALA A 11 13.06 -13.13 0.57
CA ALA A 11 13.87 -11.96 0.90
C ALA A 11 13.34 -11.21 2.11
N ASP A 12 14.23 -10.46 2.74
CA ASP A 12 13.93 -9.62 3.90
C ASP A 12 13.02 -8.43 3.57
N ASN A 13 13.11 -7.88 2.36
CA ASN A 13 12.24 -6.79 1.90
C ASN A 13 11.96 -6.94 0.41
N ILE A 14 10.74 -6.65 -0.02
CA ILE A 14 10.39 -6.53 -1.45
C ILE A 14 10.99 -5.25 -2.00
N LEU A 15 10.81 -4.16 -1.25
CA LEU A 15 11.38 -2.86 -1.56
C LEU A 15 11.95 -2.22 -0.29
N ARG A 16 13.20 -1.76 -0.38
CA ARG A 16 13.87 -1.05 0.69
C ARG A 16 14.44 0.27 0.18
N LEU A 17 13.99 1.36 0.80
CA LEU A 17 14.50 2.70 0.57
C LEU A 17 15.17 3.20 1.84
N GLU A 18 16.42 3.59 1.74
CA GLU A 18 17.18 4.17 2.86
C GLU A 18 17.90 5.43 2.44
N THR A 19 17.73 6.47 3.25
CA THR A 19 18.44 7.75 3.08
C THR A 19 18.23 8.35 1.66
N CYS A 20 17.03 8.19 1.13
CA CYS A 20 16.65 8.69 -0.19
C CYS A 20 15.93 10.03 -0.05
N HIS A 21 16.33 11.03 -0.79
CA HIS A 21 15.78 12.37 -0.64
C HIS A 21 15.29 12.97 -1.95
N GLY A 22 14.00 13.28 -2.01
CA GLY A 22 13.46 14.17 -3.03
C GLY A 22 13.85 15.62 -2.78
N THR A 23 13.85 16.43 -3.83
CA THR A 23 14.04 17.89 -3.73
C THR A 23 12.70 18.61 -3.52
N PRO A 24 12.69 19.90 -3.12
CA PRO A 24 11.44 20.64 -2.97
C PRO A 24 10.57 20.69 -4.24
N GLY A 25 11.18 20.62 -5.42
CA GLY A 25 10.48 20.65 -6.71
C GLY A 25 10.25 19.27 -7.34
N THR A 26 10.80 18.20 -6.76
CA THR A 26 10.70 16.84 -7.32
C THR A 26 10.53 15.82 -6.21
N ARG A 27 9.34 15.26 -6.11
CA ARG A 27 9.03 14.16 -5.19
C ARG A 27 9.16 12.83 -5.96
N PRO A 28 10.11 11.96 -5.59
CA PRO A 28 10.13 10.60 -6.11
C PRO A 28 8.83 9.88 -5.79
N ARG A 29 8.38 9.04 -6.73
CA ARG A 29 7.11 8.33 -6.63
C ARG A 29 7.29 6.83 -6.74
N ILE A 30 6.46 6.13 -5.96
CA ILE A 30 6.27 4.69 -6.06
C ILE A 30 4.78 4.53 -6.27
N MET A 31 4.37 4.13 -7.47
CA MET A 31 2.96 4.11 -7.84
C MET A 31 2.62 2.98 -8.80
N ASN A 32 1.37 2.53 -8.75
CA ASN A 32 0.85 1.49 -9.64
C ASN A 32 1.71 0.23 -9.64
N ASN A 33 2.09 -0.29 -8.46
CA ASN A 33 2.86 -1.52 -8.39
C ASN A 33 2.11 -2.59 -7.59
N PHE A 34 2.31 -3.83 -7.97
CA PHE A 34 2.02 -5.01 -7.18
C PHE A 34 3.29 -5.47 -6.46
N PHE A 35 3.21 -5.58 -5.14
CA PHE A 35 4.28 -6.07 -4.27
C PHE A 35 3.77 -7.24 -3.44
N SER A 36 4.21 -8.45 -3.71
CA SER A 36 3.81 -9.64 -2.96
C SER A 36 5.00 -10.37 -2.35
N SER A 37 4.83 -10.85 -1.11
CA SER A 37 5.80 -11.71 -0.45
C SER A 37 5.11 -12.79 0.38
N ASN A 38 5.55 -14.02 0.21
CA ASN A 38 5.20 -15.18 1.05
C ASN A 38 6.43 -15.78 1.75
N GLY A 39 7.48 -15.00 1.95
CA GLY A 39 8.72 -15.42 2.58
C GLY A 39 8.55 -15.89 4.02
N THR A 40 9.49 -16.71 4.48
CA THR A 40 9.51 -17.25 5.84
C THR A 40 10.34 -16.43 6.82
N ALA A 41 11.09 -15.44 6.34
CA ALA A 41 11.91 -14.56 7.17
C ALA A 41 11.06 -13.42 7.77
N GLY A 42 11.29 -13.12 9.04
CA GLY A 42 10.68 -11.97 9.70
C GLY A 42 11.26 -10.66 9.16
N SER A 43 10.53 -9.96 8.30
CA SER A 43 11.02 -8.78 7.58
C SER A 43 9.90 -7.81 7.23
N ASN A 44 10.28 -6.67 6.67
CA ASN A 44 9.31 -5.68 6.21
C ASN A 44 9.07 -5.86 4.71
N ALA A 45 7.84 -6.01 4.26
CA ALA A 45 7.57 -6.11 2.82
C ALA A 45 8.03 -4.84 2.10
N PHE A 46 7.59 -3.69 2.58
CA PHE A 46 8.01 -2.40 2.07
C PHE A 46 8.63 -1.57 3.20
N MET A 47 9.88 -1.16 3.05
CA MET A 47 10.62 -0.39 4.03
C MET A 47 11.03 0.97 3.49
N ILE A 48 10.67 2.05 4.22
CA ILE A 48 11.12 3.41 3.99
C ILE A 48 11.82 3.89 5.26
N ASN A 49 13.08 4.28 5.18
CA ASN A 49 13.86 4.69 6.34
C ASN A 49 14.71 5.92 6.05
N ASN A 50 14.57 6.95 6.86
CA ASN A 50 15.30 8.21 6.73
C ASN A 50 15.18 8.82 5.31
N CYS A 51 14.00 8.74 4.71
CA CYS A 51 13.70 9.31 3.40
C CYS A 51 12.96 10.64 3.52
N LYS A 52 13.03 11.46 2.48
CA LYS A 52 12.37 12.77 2.48
C LYS A 52 11.63 13.04 1.17
N ARG A 53 10.40 13.55 1.29
CA ARG A 53 9.56 14.00 0.15
C ARG A 53 9.26 12.88 -0.84
N TYR A 54 8.68 11.79 -0.36
CA TYR A 54 8.25 10.66 -1.16
C TYR A 54 6.73 10.60 -1.26
N ASP A 55 6.26 10.22 -2.45
CA ASP A 55 4.86 9.89 -2.71
C ASP A 55 4.75 8.38 -2.98
N VAL A 56 3.85 7.71 -2.24
CA VAL A 56 3.54 6.29 -2.39
C VAL A 56 2.04 6.20 -2.70
N PHE A 57 1.71 5.97 -3.97
CA PHE A 57 0.35 6.11 -4.47
C PHE A 57 -0.10 4.87 -5.21
N ASN A 58 -1.34 4.45 -4.99
CA ASN A 58 -1.97 3.41 -5.80
C ASN A 58 -1.08 2.15 -5.92
N ASN A 59 -0.57 1.61 -4.81
CA ASN A 59 0.14 0.33 -4.82
C ASN A 59 -0.67 -0.73 -4.08
N ASN A 60 -0.54 -1.98 -4.48
CA ASN A 60 -1.02 -3.14 -3.75
C ASN A 60 0.18 -3.85 -3.12
N ILE A 61 0.20 -3.93 -1.80
CA ILE A 61 1.24 -4.59 -1.00
C ILE A 61 0.60 -5.75 -0.26
N SER A 62 1.06 -6.97 -0.51
CA SER A 62 0.55 -8.19 0.13
C SER A 62 1.68 -8.98 0.79
N LEU A 63 1.56 -9.19 2.10
CA LEU A 63 2.50 -9.95 2.90
C LEU A 63 1.80 -11.18 3.50
N LEU A 64 2.40 -12.36 3.29
CA LEU A 64 1.92 -13.66 3.80
C LEU A 64 2.98 -14.40 4.62
N SER A 65 3.88 -13.68 5.29
CA SER A 65 4.96 -14.29 6.05
C SER A 65 4.45 -15.04 7.29
N THR A 66 4.96 -16.25 7.53
CA THR A 66 4.69 -17.01 8.75
C THR A 66 5.49 -16.51 9.96
N SER A 67 6.52 -15.70 9.74
CA SER A 67 7.29 -15.02 10.79
C SER A 67 6.76 -13.61 11.04
N PRO A 68 6.87 -13.09 12.27
CA PRO A 68 6.46 -11.71 12.54
C PRO A 68 7.12 -10.70 11.61
N SER A 69 6.32 -10.01 10.82
CA SER A 69 6.76 -9.13 9.73
C SER A 69 5.85 -7.91 9.64
N THR A 70 6.30 -6.85 8.99
CA THR A 70 5.51 -5.62 8.78
C THR A 70 5.25 -5.42 7.28
N ALA A 71 4.01 -5.19 6.89
CA ALA A 71 3.70 -4.94 5.49
C ALA A 71 4.26 -3.60 5.01
N LEU A 72 4.08 -2.51 5.77
CA LEU A 72 4.70 -1.23 5.50
C LEU A 72 5.42 -0.68 6.74
N TYR A 73 6.74 -0.59 6.66
CA TYR A 73 7.61 0.01 7.68
C TYR A 73 8.12 1.37 7.20
N PHE A 74 7.93 2.42 8.02
CA PHE A 74 8.44 3.75 7.74
C PHE A 74 8.97 4.42 9.02
N HIS A 75 10.22 4.86 8.96
CA HIS A 75 10.95 5.30 10.16
C HIS A 75 11.80 6.54 9.87
N THR A 76 11.63 7.56 10.71
CA THR A 76 12.39 8.82 10.63
C THR A 76 12.30 9.49 9.25
N ASP A 77 11.11 9.43 8.64
CA ASP A 77 10.86 10.03 7.35
C ASP A 77 10.27 11.43 7.50
N SER A 78 10.39 12.21 6.44
CA SER A 78 9.90 13.58 6.41
C SER A 78 9.12 13.84 5.13
N SER A 79 7.89 14.33 5.28
CA SER A 79 7.01 14.63 4.14
C SER A 79 6.74 13.38 3.26
N LEU A 80 6.48 12.25 3.91
CA LEU A 80 5.95 11.05 3.27
C LEU A 80 4.45 11.25 3.00
N HIS A 81 4.01 10.91 1.80
CA HIS A 81 2.61 10.96 1.41
C HIS A 81 2.15 9.60 0.92
N LEU A 82 1.16 9.03 1.60
CA LEU A 82 0.51 7.76 1.25
C LEU A 82 -0.91 8.02 0.79
N ALA A 83 -1.30 7.58 -0.41
CA ALA A 83 -2.67 7.70 -0.89
C ALA A 83 -3.07 6.54 -1.80
N ASN A 84 -4.31 6.10 -1.68
CA ASN A 84 -4.91 5.04 -2.51
C ASN A 84 -4.12 3.72 -2.49
N ASN A 85 -3.36 3.40 -1.46
CA ASN A 85 -2.68 2.12 -1.40
C ASN A 85 -3.55 1.04 -0.75
N ILE A 86 -3.38 -0.20 -1.17
CA ILE A 86 -3.88 -1.38 -0.46
C ILE A 86 -2.69 -2.05 0.21
N ILE A 87 -2.72 -2.14 1.53
CA ILE A 87 -1.63 -2.69 2.34
C ILE A 87 -2.18 -3.83 3.19
N VAL A 88 -1.76 -5.05 2.87
CA VAL A 88 -2.27 -6.28 3.46
C VAL A 88 -1.18 -7.05 4.19
N ASN A 89 -1.47 -7.48 5.41
CA ASN A 89 -0.69 -8.49 6.11
C ASN A 89 -1.59 -9.64 6.59
N ASN A 90 -1.66 -10.69 5.81
CA ASN A 90 -2.38 -11.93 6.16
C ASN A 90 -1.47 -12.98 6.83
N GLY A 91 -0.21 -12.62 7.10
CA GLY A 91 0.75 -13.42 7.84
C GLY A 91 0.82 -13.05 9.32
N ALA A 92 1.92 -13.45 9.97
CA ALA A 92 2.22 -13.03 11.33
C ALA A 92 2.82 -11.63 11.37
N GLY A 93 2.46 -10.83 12.39
CA GLY A 93 3.02 -9.49 12.61
C GLY A 93 1.99 -8.38 12.42
N GLN A 94 2.38 -7.27 11.83
CA GLN A 94 1.57 -6.06 11.78
C GLN A 94 1.45 -5.46 10.37
N ILE A 95 0.39 -4.69 10.14
CA ILE A 95 0.20 -4.01 8.86
C ILE A 95 1.17 -2.83 8.74
N LEU A 96 1.20 -1.97 9.76
CA LEU A 96 1.94 -0.71 9.74
C LEU A 96 2.93 -0.59 10.89
N TYR A 97 4.09 0.02 10.62
CA TYR A 97 5.05 0.44 11.64
C TYR A 97 5.58 1.83 11.29
N GLY A 98 5.14 2.85 12.04
CA GLY A 98 5.51 4.23 11.81
C GLY A 98 6.14 4.88 13.04
N ILE A 99 7.36 5.42 12.91
CA ILE A 99 8.07 6.10 14.00
C ILE A 99 8.75 7.38 13.50
N ASN A 100 8.72 8.43 14.33
CA ASN A 100 9.42 9.69 14.10
C ASN A 100 9.10 10.33 12.75
N GLN A 101 7.83 10.36 12.40
CA GLN A 101 7.38 10.98 11.15
C GLN A 101 7.20 12.49 11.32
N THR A 102 7.62 13.25 10.32
CA THR A 102 7.37 14.70 10.25
C THR A 102 6.67 15.05 8.93
N ALA A 103 5.63 15.90 9.00
CA ALA A 103 4.81 16.26 7.85
C ALA A 103 4.31 15.02 7.08
N PHE A 104 3.88 14.00 7.81
CA PHE A 104 3.25 12.79 7.29
C PHE A 104 1.83 13.11 6.81
N VAL A 105 1.49 12.65 5.63
CA VAL A 105 0.15 12.78 5.05
C VAL A 105 -0.28 11.40 4.57
N SER A 106 -1.44 10.95 5.01
CA SER A 106 -1.99 9.65 4.64
C SER A 106 -3.51 9.73 4.57
N ASP A 107 -4.09 9.28 3.46
CA ASP A 107 -5.55 9.16 3.32
C ASP A 107 -5.94 8.25 2.16
N TYR A 108 -7.19 7.80 2.13
CA TYR A 108 -7.74 6.93 1.08
C TYR A 108 -6.95 5.63 0.90
N ASN A 109 -6.37 5.08 1.95
CA ASN A 109 -5.71 3.77 1.89
C ASN A 109 -6.64 2.67 2.41
N ASN A 110 -6.36 1.44 2.02
CA ASN A 110 -7.00 0.26 2.59
C ASN A 110 -5.96 -0.57 3.36
N TYR A 111 -6.22 -0.80 4.64
CA TYR A 111 -5.32 -1.53 5.56
C TYR A 111 -6.00 -2.79 6.05
N TYR A 112 -5.60 -3.95 5.57
CA TYR A 112 -6.24 -5.21 5.92
C TYR A 112 -5.24 -6.24 6.43
N GLY A 113 -5.66 -7.07 7.39
CA GLY A 113 -4.83 -8.15 7.89
C GLY A 113 -5.44 -8.94 9.02
N THR A 114 -4.82 -10.09 9.31
CA THR A 114 -5.25 -11.02 10.38
C THR A 114 -4.46 -10.85 11.68
N GLY A 115 -3.34 -10.12 11.63
CA GLY A 115 -2.47 -9.84 12.77
C GLY A 115 -2.82 -8.55 13.52
N SER A 116 -1.83 -7.94 14.19
CA SER A 116 -2.01 -6.64 14.83
C SER A 116 -2.05 -5.53 13.77
N PHE A 117 -2.80 -4.45 14.04
CA PHE A 117 -2.89 -3.33 13.10
C PHE A 117 -1.53 -2.64 12.94
N GLY A 118 -0.92 -2.19 14.05
CA GLY A 118 0.38 -1.57 13.89
C GLY A 118 0.98 -0.93 15.14
N ILE A 119 2.07 -0.19 14.90
CA ILE A 119 2.78 0.62 15.89
C ILE A 119 2.91 2.04 15.36
N TRP A 120 2.57 3.02 16.21
CA TRP A 120 2.82 4.44 15.96
C TRP A 120 3.62 5.05 17.10
N ASN A 121 4.81 5.59 16.80
CA ASN A 121 5.70 6.21 17.78
C ASN A 121 5.92 5.36 19.05
N ASN A 122 6.20 4.07 18.87
CA ASN A 122 6.40 3.05 19.90
C ASN A 122 5.13 2.66 20.71
N ALA A 123 3.98 3.17 20.38
CA ALA A 123 2.71 2.74 20.95
C ALA A 123 2.00 1.75 20.02
N SER A 124 1.48 0.66 20.60
CA SER A 124 0.66 -0.29 19.85
C SER A 124 -0.67 0.34 19.47
N VAL A 125 -1.10 0.12 18.24
CA VAL A 125 -2.38 0.59 17.69
C VAL A 125 -3.20 -0.65 17.31
N ALA A 126 -4.41 -0.74 17.83
CA ALA A 126 -5.21 -1.96 17.76
C ALA A 126 -5.95 -2.13 16.43
N ASP A 127 -6.43 -1.03 15.85
CA ASP A 127 -7.31 -0.98 14.69
C ASP A 127 -7.19 0.33 13.93
N LEU A 128 -7.91 0.45 12.82
CA LEU A 128 -7.89 1.65 11.98
C LEU A 128 -8.41 2.90 12.73
N ASP A 129 -9.42 2.78 13.55
CA ASP A 129 -9.95 3.93 14.30
C ASP A 129 -8.93 4.47 15.30
N SER A 130 -8.25 3.57 16.00
CA SER A 130 -7.13 3.93 16.90
C SER A 130 -5.96 4.55 16.13
N TRP A 131 -5.69 4.08 14.89
CA TRP A 131 -4.69 4.65 13.99
C TRP A 131 -5.05 6.08 13.57
N LYS A 132 -6.29 6.31 13.15
CA LYS A 132 -6.81 7.64 12.80
C LYS A 132 -6.67 8.62 13.97
N MET A 133 -6.99 8.17 15.19
CA MET A 133 -6.83 8.99 16.38
C MET A 133 -5.36 9.31 16.69
N ALA A 134 -4.47 8.33 16.59
CA ALA A 134 -3.06 8.46 16.91
C ALA A 134 -2.29 9.33 15.92
N THR A 135 -2.63 9.25 14.64
CA THR A 135 -1.95 9.94 13.54
C THR A 135 -2.60 11.24 13.12
N THR A 136 -3.91 11.41 13.41
CA THR A 136 -4.77 12.46 12.84
C THR A 136 -4.83 12.42 11.30
N GLN A 137 -4.60 11.25 10.71
CA GLN A 137 -4.60 10.98 9.29
C GLN A 137 -5.63 9.90 8.94
N ASP A 138 -5.70 9.51 7.67
CA ASP A 138 -6.47 8.36 7.20
C ASP A 138 -8.00 8.45 7.42
N THR A 139 -8.56 9.66 7.41
CA THR A 139 -10.00 9.88 7.64
C THR A 139 -10.87 9.06 6.68
N ASN A 140 -10.48 8.99 5.40
CA ASN A 140 -11.20 8.27 4.35
C ASN A 140 -10.63 6.87 4.07
N SER A 141 -9.68 6.41 4.88
CA SER A 141 -9.08 5.08 4.73
C SER A 141 -10.00 3.99 5.29
N MET A 142 -9.83 2.77 4.77
CA MET A 142 -10.69 1.62 4.99
C MET A 142 -9.90 0.42 5.55
N ASP A 143 -10.60 -0.62 6.01
CA ASP A 143 -10.04 -1.87 6.53
C ASP A 143 -10.76 -3.11 5.98
N VAL A 144 -11.03 -3.11 4.68
CA VAL A 144 -11.78 -4.17 4.02
C VAL A 144 -10.86 -5.18 3.34
N ASN A 145 -11.27 -6.46 3.30
CA ASN A 145 -10.55 -7.48 2.55
C ASN A 145 -10.57 -7.14 1.05
N PRO A 146 -9.43 -6.90 0.38
CA PRO A 146 -9.43 -6.55 -1.03
C PRO A 146 -9.90 -7.67 -1.96
N GLN A 147 -9.96 -8.93 -1.46
CA GLN A 147 -10.33 -10.11 -2.25
C GLN A 147 -9.46 -10.24 -3.50
N TYR A 148 -8.13 -10.24 -3.30
CA TYR A 148 -7.19 -10.46 -4.40
C TYR A 148 -7.48 -11.74 -5.17
N MET A 149 -7.24 -11.74 -6.47
CA MET A 149 -7.45 -12.89 -7.34
C MET A 149 -6.63 -14.12 -6.90
N SER A 150 -5.42 -13.89 -6.38
CA SER A 150 -4.60 -14.93 -5.74
C SER A 150 -3.50 -14.31 -4.85
N GLU A 151 -2.67 -15.14 -4.22
CA GLU A 151 -1.49 -14.68 -3.46
C GLU A 151 -0.44 -13.96 -4.31
N THR A 152 -0.45 -14.19 -5.62
CA THR A 152 0.51 -13.64 -6.57
C THR A 152 -0.13 -12.74 -7.61
N ASP A 153 -1.44 -12.69 -7.66
CA ASP A 153 -2.22 -11.82 -8.53
C ASP A 153 -3.00 -10.84 -7.63
N LEU A 154 -2.54 -9.61 -7.56
CA LEU A 154 -3.07 -8.62 -6.64
C LEU A 154 -4.17 -7.73 -7.25
N HIS A 155 -4.77 -8.15 -8.38
CA HIS A 155 -5.99 -7.53 -8.87
C HIS A 155 -7.11 -7.70 -7.84
N VAL A 156 -7.93 -6.66 -7.72
CA VAL A 156 -8.95 -6.55 -6.67
C VAL A 156 -10.31 -6.96 -7.22
N SER A 157 -11.12 -7.61 -6.38
CA SER A 157 -12.51 -7.92 -6.74
C SER A 157 -13.55 -7.39 -5.74
N ASN A 158 -13.12 -6.75 -4.65
CA ASN A 158 -14.05 -6.20 -3.66
C ASN A 158 -14.62 -4.86 -4.11
N ILE A 159 -15.92 -4.84 -4.45
CA ILE A 159 -16.67 -3.66 -4.88
C ILE A 159 -16.56 -2.45 -3.92
N LEU A 160 -16.27 -2.66 -2.64
CA LEU A 160 -16.14 -1.56 -1.68
C LEU A 160 -14.91 -0.68 -1.93
N LEU A 161 -13.97 -1.13 -2.76
CA LEU A 161 -12.77 -0.38 -3.15
C LEU A 161 -12.91 0.32 -4.50
N ASN A 162 -14.03 0.09 -5.22
CA ASN A 162 -14.31 0.69 -6.51
C ASN A 162 -14.85 2.11 -6.37
N GLY A 163 -14.25 3.07 -7.06
CA GLY A 163 -14.69 4.45 -7.16
C GLY A 163 -14.66 5.23 -5.85
N VAL A 164 -13.82 4.85 -4.90
CA VAL A 164 -13.76 5.49 -3.56
C VAL A 164 -12.39 6.09 -3.23
N GLY A 165 -11.46 6.04 -4.17
CA GLY A 165 -10.13 6.63 -4.02
C GLY A 165 -10.10 8.13 -4.30
N GLN A 166 -8.98 8.74 -3.97
CA GLN A 166 -8.69 10.15 -4.25
C GLN A 166 -8.13 10.33 -5.65
N SER A 167 -8.67 11.29 -6.43
CA SER A 167 -8.07 11.67 -7.70
C SER A 167 -6.71 12.32 -7.47
N LEU A 168 -5.67 11.75 -8.08
CA LEU A 168 -4.29 12.19 -7.98
C LEU A 168 -3.77 12.59 -9.38
N ALA A 169 -3.47 13.86 -9.59
CA ALA A 169 -2.98 14.35 -10.89
C ALA A 169 -1.69 13.66 -11.37
N ALA A 170 -0.99 12.99 -10.47
CA ALA A 170 0.24 12.26 -10.77
C ALA A 170 -0.02 10.83 -11.28
N VAL A 171 -1.24 10.28 -11.11
CA VAL A 171 -1.59 8.90 -11.44
C VAL A 171 -2.80 8.92 -12.35
N THR A 172 -2.57 8.86 -13.66
CA THR A 172 -3.61 8.99 -14.68
C THR A 172 -4.00 7.67 -15.33
N ILE A 173 -3.16 6.67 -15.20
CA ILE A 173 -3.38 5.29 -15.63
C ILE A 173 -3.10 4.35 -14.46
N ASP A 174 -3.56 3.14 -14.54
CA ASP A 174 -3.34 2.08 -13.56
C ASP A 174 -2.15 1.16 -13.91
N VAL A 175 -2.04 0.01 -13.24
CA VAL A 175 -0.95 -0.96 -13.45
C VAL A 175 -1.04 -1.64 -14.82
N ASP A 176 -2.23 -1.80 -15.39
CA ASP A 176 -2.49 -2.46 -16.67
C ASP A 176 -2.57 -1.46 -17.85
N GLY A 177 -2.54 -0.16 -17.54
CA GLY A 177 -2.60 0.93 -18.53
C GLY A 177 -4.00 1.48 -18.74
N ASP A 178 -4.98 1.08 -17.94
CA ASP A 178 -6.33 1.61 -17.99
C ASP A 178 -6.40 3.03 -17.39
N VAL A 179 -7.27 3.86 -17.95
CA VAL A 179 -7.38 5.26 -17.55
C VAL A 179 -8.13 5.36 -16.22
N ARG A 180 -7.52 6.00 -15.23
CA ARG A 180 -8.16 6.24 -13.94
C ARG A 180 -9.42 7.10 -14.07
N ALA A 181 -10.49 6.67 -13.42
CA ALA A 181 -11.74 7.40 -13.33
C ALA A 181 -11.57 8.72 -12.54
N PRO A 182 -12.49 9.69 -12.65
CA PRO A 182 -12.48 10.90 -11.81
C PRO A 182 -12.59 10.61 -10.32
N MET A 183 -13.24 9.53 -9.94
CA MET A 183 -13.19 8.89 -8.62
C MET A 183 -12.55 7.52 -8.82
N PRO A 184 -11.23 7.40 -8.66
CA PRO A 184 -10.52 6.17 -8.96
C PRO A 184 -10.73 5.11 -7.89
N ASP A 185 -10.32 3.90 -8.19
CA ASP A 185 -10.27 2.82 -7.22
C ASP A 185 -9.11 3.00 -6.24
N ILE A 186 -9.27 2.45 -5.05
CA ILE A 186 -8.15 2.29 -4.13
C ILE A 186 -7.32 1.07 -4.60
N GLY A 187 -6.02 1.28 -4.74
CA GLY A 187 -5.09 0.26 -5.21
C GLY A 187 -4.45 0.56 -6.56
N ALA A 188 -3.64 -0.37 -7.02
CA ALA A 188 -2.89 -0.25 -8.27
C ALA A 188 -3.73 -0.49 -9.52
N ASP A 189 -4.85 -1.18 -9.39
CA ASP A 189 -5.77 -1.60 -10.43
C ASP A 189 -7.03 -0.70 -10.44
N GLU A 190 -7.53 -0.37 -11.62
CA GLU A 190 -8.83 0.29 -11.85
C GLU A 190 -9.79 -0.76 -12.41
N PHE A 191 -10.58 -1.38 -11.56
CA PHE A 191 -11.39 -2.53 -11.93
C PHE A 191 -12.87 -2.17 -12.12
N ASP A 192 -13.54 -2.87 -13.04
CA ASP A 192 -15.00 -2.76 -13.23
C ASP A 192 -15.68 -4.00 -12.63
N PRO A 193 -16.38 -3.88 -11.49
CA PRO A 193 -17.04 -4.99 -10.84
C PRO A 193 -18.22 -5.56 -11.64
N SER A 194 -18.69 -4.86 -12.68
CA SER A 194 -19.74 -5.35 -13.57
C SER A 194 -19.23 -6.35 -14.60
N ILE A 195 -17.91 -6.38 -14.83
CA ILE A 195 -17.26 -7.35 -15.73
C ILE A 195 -16.63 -8.45 -14.85
N ALA A 196 -17.32 -9.57 -14.73
CA ALA A 196 -16.75 -10.75 -14.07
C ALA A 196 -15.51 -11.23 -14.84
N ASN A 197 -14.32 -10.88 -14.36
CA ASN A 197 -12.96 -11.07 -14.90
C ASN A 197 -12.42 -9.85 -15.67
N ASP A 198 -12.15 -8.77 -14.98
CA ASP A 198 -11.26 -7.71 -15.46
C ASP A 198 -9.80 -8.07 -15.17
N ALA A 199 -9.39 -9.24 -15.59
CA ALA A 199 -8.01 -9.70 -15.58
C ALA A 199 -7.50 -9.76 -17.02
N GLY A 200 -7.45 -8.62 -17.72
CA GLY A 200 -6.75 -8.48 -19.00
C GLY A 200 -6.95 -9.59 -20.03
N VAL A 201 -8.14 -10.20 -20.11
CA VAL A 201 -8.43 -11.22 -21.13
C VAL A 201 -8.75 -10.51 -22.43
N PHE A 202 -7.74 -10.30 -23.24
CA PHE A 202 -7.94 -10.02 -24.66
C PHE A 202 -8.65 -11.21 -25.30
N MET A 203 -9.96 -11.09 -25.55
CA MET A 203 -10.63 -12.00 -26.48
C MET A 203 -10.19 -11.63 -27.89
N TYR A 204 -9.45 -12.55 -28.55
CA TYR A 204 -9.11 -12.48 -29.97
C TYR A 204 -10.32 -12.88 -30.83
#